data_82c6e009c2f8e88013c7ea71be224746
#
_entry.id   82c6e009c2f8e88013c7ea71be224746
#
_cell.length_a   1.000
_cell.length_b   1.000
_cell.length_c   1.000
_cell.angle_alpha   90.00
_cell.angle_beta   90.00
_cell.angle_gamma   90.00
#
_symmetry.space_group_name_H-M   'P 1'
#
loop_
_entity.id
_entity.type
_entity.pdbx_description
1 polymer ?
#
loop_
_entity_poly.entity_id
_entity_poly.type
_entity_poly.pdbx_seq_one_letter_code
_entity_poly.pdbx_strand_id
1 'polypeptide(L)'
;MVAAPVLEELREVCQPQAKLASRNGEHWAGRLYMRRVSLRFTRQLVRTRVTPDQLTWTMVVCGVLSGAALLIPGLAGALLAALLMQLFLLFDCVDGEVARWKGQNSATGIYVDRLGAYLADAALMTGFGFRAAQSGLGGWAGFNGWVSLGLVTALGVVLLKASTDLVDVARARRGLAVADDEATAPRSQGVASVRRLAAAFKIHRVTNGIEASLVLVVVAFADAASGSVGPTRWALAAIAVITWLMVPAHLLSILSSSRLR
;
A
#
# COMPACT_ATOMS: atom_id res chain seq x y z
N MET A 1 -13.92 30.56 -16.50
CA MET A 1 -12.86 29.62 -16.06
C MET A 1 -12.36 30.10 -14.70
N VAL A 2 -12.47 29.28 -13.66
CA VAL A 2 -11.96 29.64 -12.32
C VAL A 2 -10.42 29.65 -12.39
N ALA A 3 -9.78 30.68 -11.83
CA ALA A 3 -8.32 30.77 -11.76
C ALA A 3 -7.76 29.54 -11.03
N ALA A 4 -6.56 29.10 -11.44
CA ALA A 4 -5.92 27.98 -10.75
C ALA A 4 -5.49 28.43 -9.35
N PRO A 5 -5.79 27.65 -8.29
CA PRO A 5 -5.39 28.01 -6.94
C PRO A 5 -3.86 28.11 -6.83
N VAL A 6 -3.37 28.92 -5.89
CA VAL A 6 -1.94 29.03 -5.61
C VAL A 6 -1.52 27.72 -4.93
N LEU A 7 -0.31 27.21 -5.24
CA LEU A 7 0.18 25.94 -4.71
C LEU A 7 0.29 25.95 -3.18
N GLU A 8 0.53 27.09 -2.57
CA GLU A 8 0.63 27.26 -1.12
C GLU A 8 -0.73 27.07 -0.44
N GLU A 9 -1.76 27.75 -0.95
CA GLU A 9 -3.15 27.59 -0.50
C GLU A 9 -3.64 26.16 -0.67
N LEU A 10 -3.32 25.54 -1.82
CA LEU A 10 -3.68 24.14 -2.06
C LEU A 10 -2.98 23.20 -1.06
N ARG A 11 -1.73 23.49 -0.70
CA ARG A 11 -0.98 22.70 0.28
C ARG A 11 -1.59 22.80 1.67
N GLU A 12 -1.96 23.99 2.11
CA GLU A 12 -2.57 24.20 3.44
C GLU A 12 -3.89 23.44 3.59
N VAL A 13 -4.75 23.51 2.58
CA VAL A 13 -6.06 22.84 2.59
C VAL A 13 -5.92 21.33 2.37
N CYS A 14 -5.10 20.92 1.39
CA CYS A 14 -5.07 19.52 0.95
C CYS A 14 -4.09 18.65 1.74
N GLN A 15 -3.05 19.23 2.32
CA GLN A 15 -2.00 18.50 3.06
C GLN A 15 -1.78 19.09 4.46
N PRO A 16 -2.79 19.07 5.36
CA PRO A 16 -2.65 19.63 6.70
C PRO A 16 -1.53 18.91 7.47
N GLN A 17 -0.73 19.68 8.21
CA GLN A 17 0.45 19.19 8.91
C GLN A 17 0.14 18.06 9.92
N ALA A 18 -1.02 18.10 10.56
CA ALA A 18 -1.48 17.04 11.47
C ALA A 18 -1.56 15.68 10.79
N LYS A 19 -1.96 15.63 9.51
CA LYS A 19 -2.02 14.38 8.72
C LYS A 19 -0.63 13.91 8.29
N LEU A 20 0.28 14.84 7.99
CA LEU A 20 1.66 14.54 7.59
C LEU A 20 2.54 14.11 8.77
N ALA A 21 2.24 14.57 9.98
CA ALA A 21 2.97 14.25 11.21
C ALA A 21 2.65 12.85 11.75
N SER A 22 1.56 12.21 11.33
CA SER A 22 1.23 10.83 11.71
C SER A 22 2.40 9.89 11.40
N ARG A 23 2.96 9.30 12.45
CA ARG A 23 4.25 8.57 12.41
C ARG A 23 4.18 7.29 11.58
N ASN A 24 3.00 6.71 11.44
CA ASN A 24 2.75 5.41 10.80
C ASN A 24 1.91 5.49 9.52
N GLY A 25 1.29 6.62 9.23
CA GLY A 25 0.26 6.76 8.19
C GLY A 25 0.79 7.02 6.77
N GLU A 26 2.09 7.23 6.56
CA GLU A 26 2.56 7.67 5.25
C GLU A 26 3.72 6.83 4.70
N HIS A 27 3.55 6.35 3.45
CA HIS A 27 4.60 5.69 2.68
C HIS A 27 5.83 6.60 2.54
N TRP A 28 7.03 6.03 2.61
CA TRP A 28 8.24 6.84 2.42
C TRP A 28 8.32 7.43 1.01
N ALA A 29 7.81 6.72 -0.01
CA ALA A 29 7.65 7.24 -1.36
C ALA A 29 6.71 8.46 -1.38
N GLY A 30 5.64 8.45 -0.58
CA GLY A 30 4.75 9.58 -0.38
C GLY A 30 5.48 10.82 0.11
N ARG A 31 6.28 10.67 1.18
CA ARG A 31 7.05 11.78 1.78
C ARG A 31 8.17 12.31 0.87
N LEU A 32 8.86 11.42 0.17
CA LEU A 32 10.03 11.81 -0.62
C LEU A 32 9.66 12.63 -1.85
N TYR A 33 8.70 12.18 -2.63
CA TYR A 33 8.39 12.81 -3.91
C TYR A 33 6.90 12.91 -4.22
N MET A 34 6.07 11.93 -3.82
CA MET A 34 4.70 11.84 -4.33
C MET A 34 3.84 13.03 -3.89
N ARG A 35 3.99 13.53 -2.66
CA ARG A 35 3.25 14.71 -2.18
C ARG A 35 3.53 15.99 -2.98
N ARG A 36 4.73 16.12 -3.54
CA ARG A 36 5.06 17.25 -4.41
C ARG A 36 4.47 17.09 -5.80
N VAL A 37 4.46 15.85 -6.29
CA VAL A 37 3.90 15.51 -7.61
C VAL A 37 2.38 15.60 -7.55
N SER A 38 1.73 15.03 -6.54
CA SER A 38 0.27 14.99 -6.41
C SER A 38 -0.35 16.40 -6.41
N LEU A 39 0.24 17.37 -5.69
CA LEU A 39 -0.27 18.75 -5.69
C LEU A 39 -0.33 19.40 -7.07
N ARG A 40 0.62 19.07 -7.97
CA ARG A 40 0.60 19.59 -9.35
C ARG A 40 -0.55 19.00 -10.15
N PHE A 41 -0.83 17.71 -9.97
CA PHE A 41 -2.00 17.04 -10.58
C PHE A 41 -3.30 17.55 -9.97
N THR A 42 -3.38 17.64 -8.65
CA THR A 42 -4.54 18.18 -7.94
C THR A 42 -4.88 19.59 -8.39
N ARG A 43 -3.90 20.46 -8.56
CA ARG A 43 -4.10 21.84 -9.07
C ARG A 43 -4.83 21.89 -10.40
N GLN A 44 -4.60 20.92 -11.27
CA GLN A 44 -5.30 20.84 -12.55
C GLN A 44 -6.69 20.23 -12.41
N LEU A 45 -6.80 19.15 -11.62
CA LEU A 45 -8.02 18.36 -11.48
C LEU A 45 -9.12 19.09 -10.70
N VAL A 46 -8.77 19.93 -9.72
CA VAL A 46 -9.77 20.74 -8.99
C VAL A 46 -10.57 21.68 -9.87
N ARG A 47 -10.04 22.00 -11.05
CA ARG A 47 -10.70 22.84 -12.06
C ARG A 47 -11.61 22.06 -13.01
N THR A 48 -11.59 20.75 -12.91
CA THR A 48 -12.35 19.85 -13.76
C THR A 48 -13.61 19.33 -13.06
N ARG A 49 -14.46 18.62 -13.78
CA ARG A 49 -15.62 17.93 -13.23
C ARG A 49 -15.30 16.55 -12.63
N VAL A 50 -14.03 16.16 -12.63
CA VAL A 50 -13.58 14.88 -12.07
C VAL A 50 -13.91 14.83 -10.57
N THR A 51 -14.56 13.75 -10.15
CA THR A 51 -14.93 13.53 -8.76
C THR A 51 -13.82 12.76 -8.01
N PRO A 52 -13.70 12.91 -6.67
CA PRO A 52 -12.79 12.08 -5.88
C PRO A 52 -13.01 10.58 -6.10
N ASP A 53 -14.26 10.12 -6.11
CA ASP A 53 -14.61 8.70 -6.29
C ASP A 53 -14.09 8.14 -7.64
N GLN A 54 -14.12 8.94 -8.72
CA GLN A 54 -13.53 8.53 -10.01
C GLN A 54 -12.01 8.32 -9.91
N LEU A 55 -11.33 9.16 -9.15
CA LEU A 55 -9.88 9.05 -8.92
C LEU A 55 -9.57 7.80 -8.07
N THR A 56 -10.37 7.54 -7.03
CA THR A 56 -10.25 6.33 -6.20
C THR A 56 -10.45 5.06 -7.04
N TRP A 57 -11.45 5.02 -7.94
CA TRP A 57 -11.60 3.89 -8.87
C TRP A 57 -10.42 3.72 -9.83
N THR A 58 -9.88 4.83 -10.34
CA THR A 58 -8.67 4.80 -11.18
C THR A 58 -7.47 4.25 -10.41
N MET A 59 -7.31 4.64 -9.15
CA MET A 59 -6.34 4.08 -8.22
C MET A 59 -6.47 2.56 -8.12
N VAL A 60 -7.70 2.05 -7.83
CA VAL A 60 -7.95 0.60 -7.71
C VAL A 60 -7.54 -0.14 -8.99
N VAL A 61 -7.94 0.37 -10.16
CA VAL A 61 -7.60 -0.22 -11.46
C VAL A 61 -6.08 -0.29 -11.64
N CYS A 62 -5.34 0.80 -11.35
CA CYS A 62 -3.88 0.80 -11.43
C CYS A 62 -3.26 -0.25 -10.50
N GLY A 63 -3.76 -0.36 -9.25
CA GLY A 63 -3.27 -1.32 -8.29
C GLY A 63 -3.47 -2.78 -8.74
N VAL A 64 -4.65 -3.12 -9.21
CA VAL A 64 -4.95 -4.48 -9.71
C VAL A 64 -4.14 -4.79 -10.96
N LEU A 65 -4.07 -3.85 -11.90
CA LEU A 65 -3.29 -4.02 -13.13
C LEU A 65 -1.78 -4.14 -12.85
N SER A 66 -1.29 -3.60 -11.73
CA SER A 66 0.12 -3.78 -11.37
C SER A 66 0.46 -5.26 -11.12
N GLY A 67 -0.43 -5.99 -10.44
CA GLY A 67 -0.28 -7.43 -10.27
C GLY A 67 -0.39 -8.20 -11.59
N ALA A 68 -1.35 -7.83 -12.44
CA ALA A 68 -1.53 -8.44 -13.77
C ALA A 68 -0.32 -8.20 -14.69
N ALA A 69 0.33 -7.05 -14.60
CA ALA A 69 1.53 -6.74 -15.37
C ALA A 69 2.69 -7.72 -15.10
N LEU A 70 2.75 -8.35 -13.92
CA LEU A 70 3.76 -9.35 -13.58
C LEU A 70 3.57 -10.71 -14.30
N LEU A 71 2.45 -10.91 -14.97
CA LEU A 71 2.26 -12.02 -15.90
C LEU A 71 3.04 -11.84 -17.20
N ILE A 72 3.44 -10.60 -17.50
CA ILE A 72 4.31 -10.31 -18.65
C ILE A 72 5.75 -10.66 -18.23
N PRO A 73 6.41 -11.58 -18.95
CA PRO A 73 7.74 -12.04 -18.57
C PRO A 73 8.82 -10.96 -18.75
N GLY A 74 9.94 -11.13 -18.06
CA GLY A 74 11.11 -10.29 -18.21
C GLY A 74 11.01 -8.95 -17.48
N LEU A 75 11.90 -8.02 -17.86
CA LEU A 75 12.04 -6.71 -17.22
C LEU A 75 10.83 -5.79 -17.49
N ALA A 76 10.26 -5.88 -18.68
CA ALA A 76 9.15 -5.01 -19.09
C ALA A 76 7.92 -5.16 -18.18
N GLY A 77 7.52 -6.38 -17.84
CA GLY A 77 6.41 -6.63 -16.92
C GLY A 77 6.66 -6.06 -15.53
N ALA A 78 7.87 -6.21 -15.02
CA ALA A 78 8.24 -5.68 -13.70
C ALA A 78 8.25 -4.14 -13.66
N LEU A 79 8.77 -3.50 -14.70
CA LEU A 79 8.77 -2.03 -14.80
C LEU A 79 7.35 -1.49 -14.95
N LEU A 80 6.51 -2.14 -15.75
CA LEU A 80 5.11 -1.79 -15.88
C LEU A 80 4.35 -1.95 -14.56
N ALA A 81 4.57 -3.06 -13.85
CA ALA A 81 3.97 -3.29 -12.54
C ALA A 81 4.38 -2.21 -11.53
N ALA A 82 5.66 -1.87 -11.48
CA ALA A 82 6.15 -0.81 -10.61
C ALA A 82 5.56 0.55 -10.99
N LEU A 83 5.50 0.90 -12.27
CA LEU A 83 4.89 2.15 -12.74
C LEU A 83 3.41 2.22 -12.33
N LEU A 84 2.65 1.17 -12.55
CA LEU A 84 1.24 1.11 -12.18
C LEU A 84 1.03 1.25 -10.66
N MET A 85 1.92 0.67 -9.84
CA MET A 85 1.87 0.84 -8.39
C MET A 85 2.25 2.26 -7.95
N GLN A 86 3.14 2.93 -8.67
CA GLN A 86 3.43 4.35 -8.41
C GLN A 86 2.25 5.25 -8.84
N LEU A 87 1.55 4.91 -9.92
CA LEU A 87 0.29 5.58 -10.31
C LEU A 87 -0.82 5.32 -9.27
N PHE A 88 -0.92 4.11 -8.73
CA PHE A 88 -1.79 3.82 -7.59
C PHE A 88 -1.53 4.82 -6.44
N LEU A 89 -0.28 4.97 -5.99
CA LEU A 89 0.08 5.92 -4.94
C LEU A 89 -0.22 7.39 -5.32
N LEU A 90 -0.03 7.75 -6.59
CA LEU A 90 -0.34 9.09 -7.06
C LEU A 90 -1.83 9.37 -6.93
N PHE A 91 -2.69 8.48 -7.40
CA PHE A 91 -4.15 8.66 -7.35
C PHE A 91 -4.69 8.59 -5.92
N ASP A 92 -4.12 7.76 -5.04
CA ASP A 92 -4.39 7.72 -3.60
C ASP A 92 -4.11 9.08 -2.90
N CYS A 93 -3.05 9.76 -3.32
CA CYS A 93 -2.78 11.10 -2.82
C CYS A 93 -3.77 12.14 -3.38
N VAL A 94 -4.02 12.08 -4.70
CA VAL A 94 -4.78 13.09 -5.44
C VAL A 94 -6.28 13.03 -5.10
N ASP A 95 -6.88 11.84 -4.94
CA ASP A 95 -8.31 11.71 -4.62
C ASP A 95 -8.65 12.36 -3.28
N GLY A 96 -7.84 12.08 -2.25
CA GLY A 96 -8.01 12.70 -0.95
C GLY A 96 -7.71 14.22 -0.95
N GLU A 97 -6.79 14.68 -1.79
CA GLU A 97 -6.51 16.12 -1.97
C GLU A 97 -7.70 16.82 -2.65
N VAL A 98 -8.23 16.23 -3.74
CA VAL A 98 -9.42 16.76 -4.45
C VAL A 98 -10.65 16.71 -3.56
N ALA A 99 -10.83 15.64 -2.76
CA ALA A 99 -11.93 15.51 -1.82
C ALA A 99 -11.91 16.63 -0.76
N ARG A 100 -10.75 16.92 -0.20
CA ARG A 100 -10.59 18.02 0.78
C ARG A 100 -10.84 19.39 0.15
N TRP A 101 -10.29 19.64 -1.04
CA TRP A 101 -10.47 20.91 -1.72
C TRP A 101 -11.93 21.18 -2.10
N LYS A 102 -12.62 20.17 -2.63
CA LYS A 102 -14.02 20.29 -3.05
C LYS A 102 -15.03 20.12 -1.92
N GLY A 103 -14.60 19.73 -0.71
CA GLY A 103 -15.51 19.40 0.39
C GLY A 103 -16.35 18.15 0.11
N GLN A 104 -15.87 17.23 -0.73
CA GLN A 104 -16.59 16.05 -1.20
C GLN A 104 -16.03 14.77 -0.59
N ASN A 105 -16.17 14.60 0.72
CA ASN A 105 -15.83 13.36 1.40
C ASN A 105 -17.06 12.43 1.41
N SER A 106 -16.95 11.25 0.80
CA SER A 106 -18.01 10.25 0.77
C SER A 106 -17.63 9.00 1.57
N ALA A 107 -18.61 8.36 2.22
CA ALA A 107 -18.39 7.06 2.87
C ALA A 107 -18.03 5.99 1.83
N THR A 108 -18.60 6.07 0.63
CA THR A 108 -18.25 5.19 -0.49
C THR A 108 -16.79 5.35 -0.91
N GLY A 109 -16.29 6.59 -1.03
CA GLY A 109 -14.90 6.86 -1.35
C GLY A 109 -13.96 6.24 -0.31
N ILE A 110 -14.21 6.43 0.99
CA ILE A 110 -13.43 5.84 2.07
C ILE A 110 -13.44 4.31 2.00
N TYR A 111 -14.60 3.70 1.72
CA TYR A 111 -14.71 2.25 1.59
C TYR A 111 -13.92 1.71 0.39
N VAL A 112 -14.08 2.34 -0.79
CA VAL A 112 -13.39 1.93 -2.02
C VAL A 112 -11.89 2.12 -1.91
N ASP A 113 -11.43 3.20 -1.27
CA ASP A 113 -10.01 3.46 -0.98
C ASP A 113 -9.40 2.31 -0.16
N ARG A 114 -10.04 1.91 0.95
CA ARG A 114 -9.57 0.79 1.78
C ARG A 114 -9.57 -0.53 1.03
N LEU A 115 -10.67 -0.85 0.35
CA LEU A 115 -10.79 -2.06 -0.46
C LEU A 115 -9.74 -2.07 -1.59
N GLY A 116 -9.52 -0.94 -2.24
CA GLY A 116 -8.54 -0.77 -3.30
C GLY A 116 -7.12 -1.05 -2.84
N ALA A 117 -6.75 -0.59 -1.64
CA ALA A 117 -5.46 -0.86 -1.04
C ALA A 117 -5.24 -2.38 -0.76
N TYR A 118 -6.30 -3.09 -0.34
CA TYR A 118 -6.22 -4.55 -0.16
C TYR A 118 -6.06 -5.28 -1.48
N LEU A 119 -6.85 -4.89 -2.48
CA LEU A 119 -6.82 -5.50 -3.82
C LEU A 119 -5.48 -5.27 -4.52
N ALA A 120 -4.92 -4.06 -4.43
CA ALA A 120 -3.65 -3.72 -5.03
C ALA A 120 -2.50 -4.55 -4.45
N ASP A 121 -2.40 -4.63 -3.12
CA ASP A 121 -1.37 -5.42 -2.46
C ASP A 121 -1.53 -6.92 -2.74
N ALA A 122 -2.76 -7.43 -2.67
CA ALA A 122 -3.03 -8.84 -2.97
C ALA A 122 -2.69 -9.18 -4.43
N ALA A 123 -3.08 -8.32 -5.37
CA ALA A 123 -2.77 -8.50 -6.80
C ALA A 123 -1.26 -8.50 -7.05
N LEU A 124 -0.53 -7.55 -6.45
CA LEU A 124 0.93 -7.47 -6.61
C LEU A 124 1.62 -8.72 -6.06
N MET A 125 1.29 -9.18 -4.84
CA MET A 125 1.90 -10.38 -4.25
C MET A 125 1.56 -11.65 -5.04
N THR A 126 0.33 -11.75 -5.53
CA THR A 126 -0.08 -12.83 -6.44
C THR A 126 0.73 -12.80 -7.74
N GLY A 127 0.85 -11.63 -8.36
CA GLY A 127 1.67 -11.42 -9.54
C GLY A 127 3.15 -11.78 -9.33
N PHE A 128 3.71 -11.46 -8.14
CA PHE A 128 5.05 -11.89 -7.76
C PHE A 128 5.20 -13.41 -7.76
N GLY A 129 4.17 -14.15 -7.28
CA GLY A 129 4.12 -15.60 -7.34
C GLY A 129 4.16 -16.13 -8.76
N PHE A 130 3.36 -15.56 -9.67
CA PHE A 130 3.38 -15.93 -11.09
C PHE A 130 4.72 -15.64 -11.75
N ARG A 131 5.32 -14.48 -11.49
CA ARG A 131 6.65 -14.14 -11.98
C ARG A 131 7.71 -15.12 -11.47
N ALA A 132 7.70 -15.47 -10.19
CA ALA A 132 8.63 -16.43 -9.57
C ALA A 132 8.45 -17.85 -10.18
N ALA A 133 7.24 -18.19 -10.59
CA ALA A 133 6.93 -19.44 -11.28
C ALA A 133 7.39 -19.48 -12.73
N GLN A 134 7.81 -18.35 -13.31
CA GLN A 134 8.02 -18.20 -14.76
C GLN A 134 6.77 -18.51 -15.60
N SER A 135 5.60 -18.43 -14.99
CA SER A 135 4.32 -18.62 -15.64
C SER A 135 3.93 -17.31 -16.30
N GLY A 136 4.23 -17.14 -17.58
CA GLY A 136 3.68 -16.04 -18.38
C GLY A 136 2.22 -16.31 -18.76
N LEU A 137 1.63 -15.46 -19.61
CA LEU A 137 0.23 -15.56 -20.08
C LEU A 137 -0.14 -16.91 -20.71
N GLY A 138 0.84 -17.71 -21.15
CA GLY A 138 0.64 -19.07 -21.67
C GLY A 138 0.79 -20.19 -20.63
N GLY A 139 1.14 -19.87 -19.38
CA GLY A 139 1.53 -20.84 -18.35
C GLY A 139 0.47 -21.15 -17.30
N TRP A 140 -0.81 -21.04 -17.59
CA TRP A 140 -1.91 -21.30 -16.63
C TRP A 140 -1.98 -22.75 -16.12
N ALA A 141 -1.21 -23.69 -16.72
CA ALA A 141 -1.19 -25.10 -16.35
C ALA A 141 -0.43 -25.42 -15.06
N GLY A 142 0.14 -24.45 -14.35
CA GLY A 142 1.00 -24.72 -13.22
C GLY A 142 0.72 -23.87 -11.98
N PHE A 143 -0.29 -24.24 -11.17
CA PHE A 143 -0.27 -23.92 -9.74
C PHE A 143 0.96 -24.62 -9.14
N ASN A 144 2.11 -23.96 -9.20
CA ASN A 144 3.32 -24.44 -8.55
C ASN A 144 3.49 -23.78 -7.18
N GLY A 145 4.45 -24.27 -6.40
CA GLY A 145 4.70 -23.76 -5.04
C GLY A 145 4.95 -22.24 -4.99
N TRP A 146 5.47 -21.61 -6.04
CA TRP A 146 5.72 -20.16 -6.09
C TRP A 146 4.43 -19.35 -6.24
N VAL A 147 3.48 -19.81 -7.03
CA VAL A 147 2.15 -19.18 -7.12
C VAL A 147 1.43 -19.32 -5.80
N SER A 148 1.47 -20.51 -5.18
CA SER A 148 0.89 -20.73 -3.86
C SER A 148 1.53 -19.84 -2.80
N LEU A 149 2.85 -19.65 -2.83
CA LEU A 149 3.57 -18.75 -1.92
C LEU A 149 3.12 -17.30 -2.13
N GLY A 150 2.96 -16.85 -3.38
CA GLY A 150 2.43 -15.52 -3.70
C GLY A 150 1.04 -15.28 -3.13
N LEU A 151 0.13 -16.26 -3.30
CA LEU A 151 -1.25 -16.19 -2.76
C LEU A 151 -1.27 -16.20 -1.23
N VAL A 152 -0.47 -17.05 -0.59
CA VAL A 152 -0.35 -17.11 0.87
C VAL A 152 0.24 -15.80 1.41
N THR A 153 1.21 -15.21 0.70
CA THR A 153 1.76 -13.89 1.07
C THR A 153 0.70 -12.80 0.91
N ALA A 154 -0.07 -12.80 -0.18
CA ALA A 154 -1.18 -11.87 -0.39
C ALA A 154 -2.20 -11.94 0.75
N LEU A 155 -2.59 -13.16 1.17
CA LEU A 155 -3.48 -13.36 2.33
C LEU A 155 -2.89 -12.72 3.59
N GLY A 156 -1.62 -12.95 3.88
CA GLY A 156 -0.95 -12.38 5.05
C GLY A 156 -0.94 -10.85 5.04
N VAL A 157 -0.67 -10.23 3.89
CA VAL A 157 -0.68 -8.77 3.72
C VAL A 157 -2.09 -8.20 3.94
N VAL A 158 -3.11 -8.83 3.37
CA VAL A 158 -4.52 -8.44 3.58
C VAL A 158 -4.91 -8.57 5.05
N LEU A 159 -4.50 -9.64 5.73
CA LEU A 159 -4.77 -9.83 7.16
C LEU A 159 -4.13 -8.73 8.02
N LEU A 160 -2.91 -8.28 7.71
CA LEU A 160 -2.25 -7.17 8.41
C LEU A 160 -3.05 -5.87 8.30
N LYS A 161 -3.52 -5.54 7.11
CA LYS A 161 -4.33 -4.33 6.88
C LYS A 161 -5.72 -4.46 7.49
N ALA A 162 -6.42 -5.56 7.21
CA ALA A 162 -7.76 -5.80 7.72
C ALA A 162 -7.80 -5.82 9.26
N SER A 163 -6.81 -6.41 9.92
CA SER A 163 -6.74 -6.42 11.39
C SER A 163 -6.62 -5.02 11.98
N THR A 164 -5.95 -4.10 11.30
CA THR A 164 -5.86 -2.69 11.71
C THR A 164 -7.20 -1.99 11.55
N ASP A 165 -7.86 -2.13 10.40
CA ASP A 165 -9.15 -1.49 10.13
C ASP A 165 -10.28 -2.06 11.01
N LEU A 166 -10.20 -3.34 11.35
CA LEU A 166 -11.15 -3.97 12.27
C LEU A 166 -11.10 -3.39 13.69
N VAL A 167 -9.97 -2.82 14.12
CA VAL A 167 -9.90 -2.07 15.39
C VAL A 167 -10.84 -0.88 15.35
N ASP A 168 -10.79 -0.09 14.27
CA ASP A 168 -11.65 1.10 14.13
C ASP A 168 -13.14 0.71 14.05
N VAL A 169 -13.45 -0.38 13.33
CA VAL A 169 -14.81 -0.94 13.27
C VAL A 169 -15.30 -1.40 14.66
N ALA A 170 -14.45 -2.10 15.42
CA ALA A 170 -14.81 -2.58 16.75
C ALA A 170 -15.05 -1.42 17.72
N ARG A 171 -14.21 -0.39 17.65
CA ARG A 171 -14.36 0.84 18.46
C ARG A 171 -15.64 1.60 18.09
N ALA A 172 -15.90 1.80 16.81
CA ALA A 172 -17.11 2.47 16.34
C ALA A 172 -18.39 1.76 16.82
N ARG A 173 -18.43 0.42 16.76
CA ARG A 173 -19.56 -0.38 17.29
C ARG A 173 -19.74 -0.25 18.80
N ARG A 174 -18.71 0.12 19.54
CA ARG A 174 -18.74 0.37 20.99
C ARG A 174 -18.96 1.86 21.32
N GLY A 175 -19.16 2.72 20.33
CA GLY A 175 -19.28 4.17 20.53
C GLY A 175 -18.00 4.87 20.99
N LEU A 176 -16.83 4.25 20.76
CA LEU A 176 -15.53 4.82 21.12
C LEU A 176 -14.98 5.64 19.94
N ALA A 177 -14.27 6.71 20.25
CA ALA A 177 -13.56 7.50 19.23
C ALA A 177 -12.51 6.65 18.49
N VAL A 178 -12.10 7.10 17.28
CA VAL A 178 -11.01 6.48 16.52
C VAL A 178 -9.76 6.39 17.41
N ALA A 179 -9.02 5.29 17.30
CA ALA A 179 -7.84 5.05 18.14
C ALA A 179 -6.71 6.03 17.79
N ASP A 180 -6.23 6.79 18.78
CA ASP A 180 -5.06 7.64 18.60
C ASP A 180 -3.78 6.82 18.41
N ASP A 181 -2.80 7.38 17.69
CA ASP A 181 -1.49 6.76 17.47
C ASP A 181 -0.76 6.40 18.78
N GLU A 182 -0.99 7.17 19.86
CA GLU A 182 -0.43 6.93 21.20
C GLU A 182 -1.02 5.67 21.87
N ALA A 183 -2.28 5.31 21.58
CA ALA A 183 -2.92 4.10 22.09
C ALA A 183 -2.23 2.81 21.57
N THR A 184 -1.31 2.94 20.62
CA THR A 184 -0.57 1.82 20.03
C THR A 184 0.67 1.40 20.81
N ALA A 185 1.04 2.13 21.90
CA ALA A 185 2.22 1.79 22.69
C ALA A 185 1.97 0.52 23.52
N PRO A 186 2.79 -0.54 23.37
CA PRO A 186 2.65 -1.75 24.17
C PRO A 186 3.02 -1.47 25.62
N ARG A 187 2.25 -2.05 26.54
CA ARG A 187 2.48 -1.93 28.00
C ARG A 187 3.69 -2.71 28.49
N SER A 188 4.14 -3.74 27.77
CA SER A 188 5.29 -4.56 28.18
C SER A 188 6.59 -4.03 27.56
N GLN A 189 7.64 -3.91 28.38
CA GLN A 189 8.96 -3.42 27.94
C GLN A 189 9.62 -4.32 26.86
N GLY A 190 9.43 -5.63 26.94
CA GLY A 190 9.97 -6.59 25.97
C GLY A 190 9.36 -6.42 24.59
N VAL A 191 8.02 -6.33 24.48
CA VAL A 191 7.31 -6.08 23.22
C VAL A 191 7.64 -4.70 22.66
N ALA A 192 7.83 -3.70 23.52
CA ALA A 192 8.25 -2.36 23.11
C ALA A 192 9.65 -2.33 22.50
N SER A 193 10.57 -3.18 22.97
CA SER A 193 11.94 -3.26 22.44
C SER A 193 11.98 -3.91 21.07
N VAL A 194 11.30 -5.05 20.88
CA VAL A 194 11.17 -5.72 19.58
C VAL A 194 10.49 -4.80 18.57
N ARG A 195 9.43 -4.09 18.98
CA ARG A 195 8.74 -3.12 18.13
C ARG A 195 9.62 -1.93 17.77
N ARG A 196 10.44 -1.42 18.70
CA ARG A 196 11.40 -0.34 18.39
C ARG A 196 12.44 -0.78 17.38
N LEU A 197 12.96 -2.00 17.49
CA LEU A 197 13.89 -2.57 16.54
C LEU A 197 13.25 -2.74 15.15
N ALA A 198 12.07 -3.33 15.08
CA ALA A 198 11.31 -3.48 13.84
C ALA A 198 10.95 -2.13 13.20
N ALA A 199 10.61 -1.11 14.03
CA ALA A 199 10.31 0.24 13.57
C ALA A 199 11.57 1.00 13.11
N ALA A 200 12.74 0.76 13.72
CA ALA A 200 14.00 1.38 13.33
C ALA A 200 14.43 0.95 11.93
N PHE A 201 14.28 -0.34 11.59
CA PHE A 201 14.63 -0.86 10.27
C PHE A 201 13.54 -0.67 9.23
N LYS A 202 12.29 -0.29 9.62
CA LYS A 202 11.12 -0.13 8.71
C LYS A 202 10.92 -1.30 7.72
N ILE A 203 11.51 -2.46 8.01
CA ILE A 203 11.47 -3.67 7.18
C ILE A 203 10.03 -4.12 6.93
N HIS A 204 9.14 -3.89 7.90
CA HIS A 204 7.71 -4.18 7.76
C HIS A 204 7.04 -3.46 6.57
N ARG A 205 7.63 -2.37 6.06
CA ARG A 205 7.06 -1.65 4.92
C ARG A 205 7.20 -2.38 3.60
N VAL A 206 8.15 -3.30 3.49
CA VAL A 206 8.33 -4.13 2.29
C VAL A 206 7.12 -5.03 2.01
N THR A 207 6.27 -5.26 3.03
CA THR A 207 4.99 -5.97 2.84
C THR A 207 3.89 -5.11 2.19
N ASN A 208 4.06 -3.78 2.11
CA ASN A 208 3.16 -2.92 1.36
C ASN A 208 3.52 -2.93 -0.13
N GLY A 209 2.53 -2.98 -1.00
CA GLY A 209 2.74 -3.06 -2.45
C GLY A 209 3.58 -1.93 -3.03
N ILE A 210 3.47 -0.72 -2.49
CA ILE A 210 4.22 0.45 -2.97
C ILE A 210 5.72 0.22 -2.79
N GLU A 211 6.17 -0.13 -1.59
CA GLU A 211 7.56 -0.41 -1.30
C GLU A 211 8.03 -1.72 -1.95
N ALA A 212 7.17 -2.74 -1.98
CA ALA A 212 7.44 -3.99 -2.67
C ALA A 212 7.67 -3.78 -4.17
N SER A 213 6.95 -2.84 -4.81
CA SER A 213 7.14 -2.53 -6.23
C SER A 213 8.52 -1.95 -6.53
N LEU A 214 9.12 -1.22 -5.60
CA LEU A 214 10.48 -0.69 -5.76
C LEU A 214 11.54 -1.79 -5.57
N VAL A 215 11.31 -2.69 -4.61
CA VAL A 215 12.14 -3.90 -4.47
C VAL A 215 12.03 -4.74 -5.74
N LEU A 216 10.84 -4.88 -6.30
CA LEU A 216 10.61 -5.59 -7.56
C LEU A 216 11.47 -5.05 -8.70
N VAL A 217 11.61 -3.73 -8.84
CA VAL A 217 12.46 -3.13 -9.87
C VAL A 217 13.92 -3.60 -9.72
N VAL A 218 14.47 -3.50 -8.50
CA VAL A 218 15.85 -3.93 -8.22
C VAL A 218 16.03 -5.41 -8.54
N VAL A 219 15.10 -6.24 -8.09
CA VAL A 219 15.11 -7.68 -8.29
C VAL A 219 14.97 -8.04 -9.77
N ALA A 220 14.14 -7.30 -10.53
CA ALA A 220 13.96 -7.54 -11.96
C ALA A 220 15.24 -7.22 -12.77
N PHE A 221 16.00 -6.21 -12.38
CA PHE A 221 17.31 -5.97 -12.97
C PHE A 221 18.30 -7.08 -12.62
N ALA A 222 18.28 -7.59 -11.38
CA ALA A 222 19.10 -8.73 -10.99
C ALA A 222 18.71 -10.03 -11.74
N ASP A 223 17.42 -10.27 -11.96
CA ASP A 223 16.92 -11.36 -12.81
C ASP A 223 17.49 -11.23 -14.24
N ALA A 224 17.40 -10.03 -14.82
CA ALA A 224 17.90 -9.77 -16.17
C ALA A 224 19.41 -9.96 -16.27
N ALA A 225 20.16 -9.53 -15.26
CA ALA A 225 21.63 -9.68 -15.23
C ALA A 225 22.07 -11.14 -15.02
N SER A 226 21.32 -11.92 -14.23
CA SER A 226 21.66 -13.32 -13.93
C SER A 226 21.08 -14.32 -14.97
N GLY A 227 20.19 -13.86 -15.85
CA GLY A 227 19.46 -14.73 -16.78
C GLY A 227 18.49 -15.71 -16.10
N SER A 228 18.12 -15.47 -14.84
CA SER A 228 17.27 -16.36 -14.06
C SER A 228 16.30 -15.58 -13.18
N VAL A 229 15.16 -16.17 -12.80
CA VAL A 229 14.22 -15.59 -11.81
C VAL A 229 14.59 -15.96 -10.36
N GLY A 230 15.81 -16.37 -10.11
CA GLY A 230 16.32 -16.66 -8.78
C GLY A 230 16.17 -15.50 -7.82
N PRO A 231 16.63 -14.28 -8.15
CA PRO A 231 16.43 -13.07 -7.34
C PRO A 231 14.96 -12.80 -7.00
N THR A 232 14.02 -12.92 -7.96
CA THR A 232 12.58 -12.82 -7.71
C THR A 232 12.10 -13.86 -6.69
N ARG A 233 12.54 -15.11 -6.79
CA ARG A 233 12.18 -16.19 -5.84
C ARG A 233 12.63 -15.90 -4.43
N TRP A 234 13.87 -15.47 -4.27
CA TRP A 234 14.42 -15.09 -2.96
C TRP A 234 13.69 -13.89 -2.34
N ALA A 235 13.40 -12.89 -3.16
CA ALA A 235 12.64 -11.72 -2.69
C ALA A 235 11.23 -12.11 -2.21
N LEU A 236 10.49 -12.91 -3.00
CA LEU A 236 9.17 -13.39 -2.60
C LEU A 236 9.23 -14.21 -1.33
N ALA A 237 10.19 -15.14 -1.20
CA ALA A 237 10.37 -15.95 0.01
C ALA A 237 10.65 -15.07 1.24
N ALA A 238 11.53 -14.07 1.10
CA ALA A 238 11.83 -13.13 2.17
C ALA A 238 10.60 -12.31 2.58
N ILE A 239 9.83 -11.77 1.61
CA ILE A 239 8.59 -11.04 1.89
C ILE A 239 7.57 -11.95 2.57
N ALA A 240 7.41 -13.20 2.14
CA ALA A 240 6.52 -14.18 2.75
C ALA A 240 6.88 -14.43 4.23
N VAL A 241 8.16 -14.70 4.51
CA VAL A 241 8.64 -14.91 5.89
C VAL A 241 8.37 -13.69 6.76
N ILE A 242 8.74 -12.48 6.28
CA ILE A 242 8.50 -11.23 7.01
C ILE A 242 7.00 -11.06 7.27
N THR A 243 6.14 -11.25 6.26
CA THR A 243 4.70 -11.10 6.38
C THR A 243 4.14 -12.03 7.46
N TRP A 244 4.48 -13.32 7.42
CA TRP A 244 3.94 -14.31 8.34
C TRP A 244 4.53 -14.25 9.75
N LEU A 245 5.70 -13.68 9.94
CA LEU A 245 6.20 -13.30 11.27
C LEU A 245 5.45 -12.07 11.80
N MET A 246 5.10 -11.13 10.92
CA MET A 246 4.39 -9.93 11.32
C MET A 246 2.92 -10.15 11.67
N VAL A 247 2.22 -11.07 11.01
CA VAL A 247 0.79 -11.32 11.26
C VAL A 247 0.53 -11.65 12.75
N PRO A 248 1.12 -12.68 13.35
CA PRO A 248 0.89 -12.98 14.77
C PRO A 248 1.42 -11.87 15.68
N ALA A 249 2.56 -11.27 15.37
CA ALA A 249 3.11 -10.19 16.17
C ALA A 249 2.19 -8.96 16.18
N HIS A 250 1.59 -8.61 15.05
CA HIS A 250 0.63 -7.51 14.94
C HIS A 250 -0.67 -7.80 15.68
N LEU A 251 -1.23 -9.00 15.54
CA LEU A 251 -2.43 -9.43 16.27
C LEU A 251 -2.19 -9.39 17.79
N LEU A 252 -1.08 -9.93 18.26
CA LEU A 252 -0.71 -9.88 19.68
C LEU A 252 -0.52 -8.43 20.18
N SER A 253 0.07 -7.57 19.34
CA SER A 253 0.20 -6.13 19.64
C SER A 253 -1.14 -5.43 19.80
N ILE A 254 -2.13 -5.73 18.94
CA ILE A 254 -3.50 -5.19 19.04
C ILE A 254 -4.16 -5.67 20.32
N LEU A 255 -4.16 -6.97 20.57
CA LEU A 255 -4.82 -7.59 21.74
C LEU A 255 -4.21 -7.16 23.08
N SER A 256 -2.89 -6.88 23.11
CA SER A 256 -2.18 -6.44 24.32
C SER A 256 -2.21 -4.92 24.53
N SER A 257 -2.68 -4.15 23.54
CA SER A 257 -2.74 -2.70 23.60
C SER A 257 -4.04 -2.19 24.23
N SER A 258 -4.11 -0.85 24.46
CA SER A 258 -5.35 -0.17 24.87
C SER A 258 -6.31 0.12 23.70
N ARG A 259 -5.99 -0.29 22.48
CA ARG A 259 -6.79 0.01 21.29
C ARG A 259 -8.22 -0.54 21.33
N LEU A 260 -8.43 -1.65 21.99
CA LEU A 260 -9.75 -2.32 22.09
C LEU A 260 -10.48 -2.04 23.42
N ARG A 261 -9.96 -1.15 24.26
CA ARG A 261 -10.53 -0.80 25.55
C ARG A 261 -11.12 0.59 25.54
#